data_0091efa032408f3b361ced7b15b13b26
#
_entry.id   0091efa032408f3b361ced7b15b13b26
#
_cell.length_a   1.000
_cell.length_b   1.000
_cell.length_c   1.000
_cell.angle_alpha   90.00
_cell.angle_beta   90.00
_cell.angle_gamma   90.00
#
_symmetry.space_group_name_H-M   'P 1'
#
loop_
_entity.id
_entity.type
_entity.pdbx_description
1 polymer ?
#
loop_
_entity_poly.entity_id
_entity_poly.type
_entity_poly.pdbx_seq_one_letter_code
_entity_poly.pdbx_strand_id
1 'polypeptide(L)'
;MKYLPLLLLLCLSSVLANAASPNPRYLIQQAMDHWRGLSSYSEMTMTIHRPDWERSMSMRSWTKGDKTSLVRVTLPTKDAGNGTLTKDNNMWTFAPKINRIIKIPSSMMSQSWMGSDFSNKDVSKSTDILDQYDHKLLEIREKDNHDVYVIESIPHEDAAVVWGKEIVFIRDDYILLEQQYWDQDGILVKTMKAHEIKKLGGRTVASTIRMAKQETPNEWTEMSLQDIQFDQSHPDSLFTLSNLRNPRQ
;
A
#
# COMPACT_ATOMS: atom_id res chain seq x y z
N MET A 1 -19.97 -24.69 75.09
CA MET A 1 -19.65 -23.58 74.26
C MET A 1 -19.11 -24.16 72.95
N LYS A 2 -19.93 -24.11 71.83
CA LYS A 2 -19.55 -24.66 70.53
C LYS A 2 -19.24 -23.44 69.61
N TYR A 3 -18.02 -23.32 69.16
CA TYR A 3 -17.64 -22.29 68.18
C TYR A 3 -17.89 -22.83 66.75
N LEU A 4 -18.75 -22.10 66.03
CA LEU A 4 -19.04 -22.33 64.63
C LEU A 4 -18.09 -21.46 63.77
N PRO A 5 -17.29 -22.04 62.86
CA PRO A 5 -16.43 -21.23 61.99
C PRO A 5 -17.28 -20.61 60.88
N LEU A 6 -17.23 -19.31 60.73
CA LEU A 6 -17.84 -18.52 59.67
C LEU A 6 -16.98 -18.65 58.42
N LEU A 7 -17.49 -19.41 57.45
CA LEU A 7 -16.82 -19.58 56.13
C LEU A 7 -17.07 -18.33 55.29
N LEU A 8 -16.06 -17.50 55.13
CA LEU A 8 -16.11 -16.29 54.27
C LEU A 8 -15.94 -16.72 52.80
N LEU A 9 -17.04 -16.76 52.02
CA LEU A 9 -17.05 -17.06 50.59
C LEU A 9 -16.57 -15.81 49.84
N LEU A 10 -15.30 -15.80 49.41
CA LEU A 10 -14.76 -14.76 48.51
C LEU A 10 -15.29 -14.99 47.08
N CYS A 11 -16.31 -14.25 46.69
CA CYS A 11 -16.74 -14.18 45.28
C CYS A 11 -15.69 -13.41 44.48
N LEU A 12 -14.79 -14.13 43.77
CA LEU A 12 -13.97 -13.55 42.72
C LEU A 12 -14.87 -13.19 41.52
N SER A 13 -15.33 -11.95 41.46
CA SER A 13 -15.94 -11.41 40.25
C SER A 13 -14.81 -11.17 39.23
N SER A 14 -14.68 -12.09 38.27
CA SER A 14 -13.88 -11.87 37.08
C SER A 14 -14.45 -10.72 36.28
N VAL A 15 -13.82 -9.55 36.38
CA VAL A 15 -14.08 -8.42 35.48
C VAL A 15 -13.53 -8.84 34.11
N LEU A 16 -14.43 -9.29 33.24
CA LEU A 16 -14.13 -9.42 31.80
C LEU A 16 -13.80 -8.00 31.31
N ALA A 17 -12.52 -7.70 31.19
CA ALA A 17 -12.06 -6.51 30.48
C ALA A 17 -12.57 -6.64 29.04
N ASN A 18 -13.60 -5.87 28.72
CA ASN A 18 -14.09 -5.73 27.35
C ASN A 18 -13.01 -4.93 26.60
N ALA A 19 -12.04 -5.64 26.00
CA ALA A 19 -11.04 -5.00 25.14
C ALA A 19 -11.80 -4.33 24.00
N ALA A 20 -11.75 -3.01 23.94
CA ALA A 20 -12.38 -2.25 22.86
C ALA A 20 -11.83 -2.79 21.52
N SER A 21 -12.74 -3.09 20.58
CA SER A 21 -12.33 -3.55 19.24
C SER A 21 -11.38 -2.53 18.60
N PRO A 22 -10.28 -2.96 17.97
CA PRO A 22 -9.34 -2.08 17.33
C PRO A 22 -10.04 -1.18 16.31
N ASN A 23 -9.68 0.10 16.27
CA ASN A 23 -10.24 1.04 15.31
C ASN A 23 -9.74 0.70 13.89
N PRO A 24 -10.62 0.36 12.92
CA PRO A 24 -10.22 -0.09 11.59
C PRO A 24 -9.43 0.98 10.81
N ARG A 25 -9.86 2.25 10.88
CA ARG A 25 -9.16 3.37 10.24
C ARG A 25 -7.74 3.53 10.79
N TYR A 26 -7.58 3.39 12.11
CA TYR A 26 -6.26 3.44 12.74
C TYR A 26 -5.35 2.31 12.24
N LEU A 27 -5.86 1.08 12.11
CA LEU A 27 -5.09 -0.06 11.61
C LEU A 27 -4.61 0.17 10.17
N ILE A 28 -5.48 0.70 9.29
CA ILE A 28 -5.11 1.05 7.91
C ILE A 28 -4.05 2.15 7.90
N GLN A 29 -4.21 3.19 8.70
CA GLN A 29 -3.22 4.27 8.82
C GLN A 29 -1.86 3.72 9.26
N GLN A 30 -1.84 2.88 10.31
CA GLN A 30 -0.59 2.28 10.80
C GLN A 30 0.08 1.39 9.76
N ALA A 31 -0.69 0.61 8.99
CA ALA A 31 -0.14 -0.21 7.91
C ALA A 31 0.51 0.64 6.80
N MET A 32 -0.10 1.78 6.45
CA MET A 32 0.47 2.71 5.48
C MET A 32 1.74 3.39 6.01
N ASP A 33 1.71 3.86 7.24
CA ASP A 33 2.85 4.51 7.89
C ASP A 33 4.01 3.52 8.10
N HIS A 34 3.69 2.25 8.38
CA HIS A 34 4.66 1.17 8.51
C HIS A 34 5.40 0.92 7.19
N TRP A 35 4.66 0.89 6.08
CA TRP A 35 5.19 0.66 4.73
C TRP A 35 6.02 1.84 4.20
N ARG A 36 5.60 3.08 4.44
CA ARG A 36 6.20 4.29 3.83
C ARG A 36 7.17 5.02 4.75
N GLY A 37 6.99 4.95 6.07
CA GLY A 37 7.58 5.89 7.01
C GLY A 37 7.03 7.32 6.82
N LEU A 38 7.58 8.29 7.53
CA LEU A 38 7.31 9.72 7.30
C LEU A 38 7.94 10.20 5.98
N SER A 39 9.02 9.54 5.59
CA SER A 39 9.70 9.70 4.31
C SER A 39 10.56 8.45 4.07
N SER A 40 10.87 8.14 2.82
CA SER A 40 11.74 7.01 2.53
C SER A 40 12.50 7.19 1.22
N TYR A 41 13.64 6.51 1.13
CA TYR A 41 14.31 6.15 -0.11
C TYR A 41 14.23 4.63 -0.27
N SER A 42 13.96 4.16 -1.48
CA SER A 42 13.96 2.72 -1.75
C SER A 42 14.48 2.39 -3.14
N GLU A 43 15.05 1.19 -3.25
CA GLU A 43 15.40 0.53 -4.50
C GLU A 43 14.52 -0.69 -4.69
N MET A 44 13.88 -0.80 -5.85
CA MET A 44 12.91 -1.86 -6.13
C MET A 44 12.99 -2.32 -7.58
N THR A 45 12.52 -3.53 -7.81
CA THR A 45 12.31 -4.07 -9.15
C THR A 45 10.83 -4.34 -9.37
N MET A 46 10.30 -3.85 -10.47
CA MET A 46 8.98 -4.21 -10.96
C MET A 46 9.12 -5.23 -12.08
N THR A 47 8.46 -6.38 -11.94
CA THR A 47 8.37 -7.43 -12.94
C THR A 47 6.94 -7.58 -13.40
N ILE A 48 6.71 -7.39 -14.70
CA ILE A 48 5.42 -7.58 -15.36
C ILE A 48 5.48 -8.94 -16.06
N HIS A 49 4.67 -9.88 -15.60
CA HIS A 49 4.56 -11.21 -16.18
C HIS A 49 3.29 -11.34 -17.03
N ARG A 50 3.46 -11.90 -18.23
CA ARG A 50 2.40 -12.25 -19.15
C ARG A 50 2.69 -13.64 -19.72
N PRO A 51 1.70 -14.38 -20.23
CA PRO A 51 1.91 -15.74 -20.72
C PRO A 51 3.06 -15.89 -21.74
N ASP A 52 3.24 -14.88 -22.59
CA ASP A 52 4.20 -14.94 -23.71
C ASP A 52 5.45 -14.09 -23.50
N TRP A 53 5.49 -13.25 -22.46
CA TRP A 53 6.65 -12.36 -22.20
C TRP A 53 6.74 -11.92 -20.74
N GLU A 54 7.94 -11.51 -20.38
CA GLU A 54 8.20 -10.88 -19.08
C GLU A 54 9.06 -9.63 -19.28
N ARG A 55 8.81 -8.61 -18.46
CA ARG A 55 9.57 -7.37 -18.46
C ARG A 55 9.87 -6.94 -17.04
N SER A 56 11.14 -6.74 -16.75
CA SER A 56 11.58 -6.22 -15.46
C SER A 56 12.20 -4.83 -15.59
N MET A 57 11.94 -3.98 -14.60
CA MET A 57 12.48 -2.63 -14.50
C MET A 57 12.96 -2.36 -13.08
N SER A 58 14.24 -1.97 -12.92
CA SER A 58 14.73 -1.48 -11.63
C SER A 58 14.43 0.00 -11.48
N MET A 59 14.08 0.41 -10.27
CA MET A 59 13.64 1.76 -9.96
C MET A 59 14.23 2.24 -8.63
N ARG A 60 14.36 3.54 -8.51
CA ARG A 60 14.53 4.25 -7.25
C ARG A 60 13.29 5.05 -6.94
N SER A 61 12.91 5.06 -5.68
CA SER A 61 11.75 5.84 -5.21
C SER A 61 12.12 6.68 -4.00
N TRP A 62 11.56 7.85 -3.95
CA TRP A 62 11.65 8.79 -2.82
C TRP A 62 10.23 9.18 -2.42
N THR A 63 9.94 9.17 -1.13
CA THR A 63 8.65 9.61 -0.59
C THR A 63 8.85 10.70 0.46
N LYS A 64 7.87 11.60 0.59
CA LYS A 64 7.81 12.62 1.63
C LYS A 64 6.36 12.83 2.05
N GLY A 65 6.04 12.43 3.29
CA GLY A 65 4.66 12.35 3.75
C GLY A 65 3.84 11.37 2.91
N ASP A 66 2.54 11.55 2.92
CA ASP A 66 1.54 10.68 2.29
C ASP A 66 1.21 11.02 0.83
N LYS A 67 1.52 12.27 0.39
CA LYS A 67 1.07 12.82 -0.90
C LYS A 67 2.19 13.17 -1.87
N THR A 68 3.45 12.92 -1.51
CA THR A 68 4.57 13.30 -2.36
C THR A 68 5.49 12.11 -2.60
N SER A 69 5.73 11.77 -3.87
CA SER A 69 6.66 10.73 -4.27
C SER A 69 7.28 11.00 -5.63
N LEU A 70 8.51 10.51 -5.80
CA LEU A 70 9.22 10.48 -7.06
C LEU A 70 9.71 9.06 -7.30
N VAL A 71 9.36 8.47 -8.45
CA VAL A 71 9.89 7.20 -8.92
C VAL A 71 10.70 7.43 -10.18
N ARG A 72 11.85 6.78 -10.30
CA ARG A 72 12.70 6.84 -11.47
C ARG A 72 13.20 5.46 -11.86
N VAL A 73 12.97 5.10 -13.12
CA VAL A 73 13.50 3.87 -13.72
C VAL A 73 15.00 4.02 -13.94
N THR A 74 15.77 3.03 -13.49
CA THR A 74 17.23 2.98 -13.63
C THR A 74 17.68 1.92 -14.64
N LEU A 75 16.93 0.82 -14.74
CA LEU A 75 17.20 -0.29 -15.68
C LEU A 75 15.88 -0.80 -16.28
N PRO A 76 15.91 -1.40 -17.47
CA PRO A 76 17.03 -1.50 -18.43
C PRO A 76 17.31 -0.14 -19.09
N THR A 77 18.46 -0.03 -19.76
CA THR A 77 18.89 1.23 -20.41
C THR A 77 17.83 1.83 -21.35
N LYS A 78 17.06 0.98 -22.06
CA LYS A 78 15.98 1.43 -22.96
C LYS A 78 14.84 2.18 -22.25
N ASP A 79 14.65 1.94 -20.94
CA ASP A 79 13.60 2.51 -20.11
C ASP A 79 14.16 3.47 -19.05
N ALA A 80 15.48 3.51 -18.89
CA ALA A 80 16.14 4.37 -17.92
C ALA A 80 15.79 5.84 -18.11
N GLY A 81 15.60 6.55 -16.99
CA GLY A 81 15.22 7.96 -16.98
C GLY A 81 13.71 8.22 -17.06
N ASN A 82 12.87 7.22 -17.42
CA ASN A 82 11.43 7.37 -17.20
C ASN A 82 11.19 7.70 -15.73
N GLY A 83 10.32 8.67 -15.47
CA GLY A 83 10.04 9.11 -14.11
C GLY A 83 8.57 9.38 -13.87
N THR A 84 8.14 9.21 -12.64
CA THR A 84 6.80 9.56 -12.17
C THR A 84 6.94 10.44 -10.93
N LEU A 85 6.35 11.63 -10.97
CA LEU A 85 6.23 12.51 -9.82
C LEU A 85 4.78 12.58 -9.40
N THR A 86 4.51 12.27 -8.14
CA THR A 86 3.25 12.56 -7.48
C THR A 86 3.47 13.70 -6.48
N LYS A 87 2.62 14.69 -6.52
CA LYS A 87 2.62 15.78 -5.54
C LYS A 87 1.20 16.24 -5.31
N ASP A 88 0.76 16.19 -4.06
CA ASP A 88 -0.61 16.46 -3.67
C ASP A 88 -1.58 15.52 -4.48
N ASN A 89 -2.54 16.07 -5.16
CA ASN A 89 -3.48 15.30 -5.98
C ASN A 89 -3.07 15.22 -7.47
N ASN A 90 -1.83 15.57 -7.81
CA ASN A 90 -1.38 15.60 -9.19
C ASN A 90 -0.30 14.56 -9.45
N MET A 91 -0.33 14.00 -10.65
CA MET A 91 0.65 13.04 -11.14
C MET A 91 1.21 13.51 -12.48
N TRP A 92 2.52 13.40 -12.64
CA TRP A 92 3.23 13.66 -13.89
C TRP A 92 4.15 12.50 -14.24
N THR A 93 4.26 12.21 -15.52
CA THR A 93 5.25 11.29 -16.05
C THR A 93 6.24 12.03 -16.93
N PHE A 94 7.49 11.61 -16.89
CA PHE A 94 8.53 12.05 -17.81
C PHE A 94 8.94 10.92 -18.72
N ALA A 95 8.91 11.17 -20.04
CA ALA A 95 9.35 10.23 -21.07
C ALA A 95 10.64 10.79 -21.72
N PRO A 96 11.82 10.27 -21.37
CA PRO A 96 13.11 10.80 -21.85
C PRO A 96 13.27 10.70 -23.37
N LYS A 97 12.76 9.66 -24.01
CA LYS A 97 12.83 9.46 -25.47
C LYS A 97 12.28 10.63 -26.29
N ILE A 98 11.25 11.26 -25.78
CA ILE A 98 10.60 12.42 -26.44
C ILE A 98 10.82 13.72 -25.64
N ASN A 99 11.58 13.65 -24.55
CA ASN A 99 11.88 14.76 -23.63
C ASN A 99 10.64 15.55 -23.18
N ARG A 100 9.58 14.84 -22.82
CA ARG A 100 8.30 15.45 -22.41
C ARG A 100 7.88 15.03 -21.00
N ILE A 101 7.39 16.03 -20.26
CA ILE A 101 6.63 15.83 -19.04
C ILE A 101 5.14 15.88 -19.41
N ILE A 102 4.38 14.89 -18.99
CA ILE A 102 2.95 14.77 -19.24
C ILE A 102 2.24 14.73 -17.89
N LYS A 103 1.32 15.67 -17.68
CA LYS A 103 0.41 15.61 -16.53
C LYS A 103 -0.65 14.55 -16.80
N ILE A 104 -0.85 13.61 -15.87
CA ILE A 104 -1.89 12.59 -15.98
C ILE A 104 -3.22 13.20 -15.56
N PRO A 105 -4.21 13.32 -16.45
CA PRO A 105 -5.53 13.84 -16.12
C PRO A 105 -6.33 12.83 -15.31
N SER A 106 -7.37 13.28 -14.60
CA SER A 106 -8.23 12.41 -13.78
C SER A 106 -8.85 11.25 -14.56
N SER A 107 -9.19 11.44 -15.83
CA SER A 107 -9.74 10.40 -16.71
C SER A 107 -8.75 9.26 -17.03
N MET A 108 -7.45 9.46 -16.80
CA MET A 108 -6.41 8.45 -17.03
C MET A 108 -5.91 7.81 -15.74
N MET A 109 -6.49 8.14 -14.58
CA MET A 109 -6.01 7.60 -13.29
C MET A 109 -6.27 6.09 -13.15
N SER A 110 -7.29 5.54 -13.80
CA SER A 110 -7.56 4.10 -13.84
C SER A 110 -6.69 3.32 -14.82
N GLN A 111 -5.96 4.00 -15.72
CA GLN A 111 -5.08 3.33 -16.68
C GLN A 111 -3.84 2.74 -16.02
N SER A 112 -3.29 1.71 -16.68
CA SER A 112 -2.06 1.04 -16.25
C SER A 112 -0.87 2.00 -16.09
N TRP A 113 -0.21 1.97 -14.94
CA TRP A 113 1.04 2.65 -14.72
C TRP A 113 2.20 1.85 -15.34
N MET A 114 2.90 2.45 -16.29
CA MET A 114 4.03 1.82 -17.02
C MET A 114 3.72 0.46 -17.66
N GLY A 115 2.44 0.18 -17.96
CA GLY A 115 1.99 -1.09 -18.56
C GLY A 115 1.83 -2.23 -17.54
N SER A 116 1.89 -1.94 -16.25
CA SER A 116 1.70 -2.90 -15.15
C SER A 116 0.23 -3.13 -14.80
N ASP A 117 -0.05 -4.02 -13.85
CA ASP A 117 -1.38 -4.22 -13.28
C ASP A 117 -1.73 -3.19 -12.19
N PHE A 118 -0.76 -2.39 -11.79
CA PHE A 118 -1.00 -1.20 -10.99
C PHE A 118 -1.53 -0.07 -11.88
N SER A 119 -2.59 0.59 -11.45
CA SER A 119 -3.10 1.80 -12.09
C SER A 119 -2.30 3.05 -11.65
N ASN A 120 -2.43 4.13 -12.38
CA ASN A 120 -1.89 5.43 -11.97
C ASN A 120 -2.45 5.84 -10.59
N LYS A 121 -3.71 5.50 -10.29
CA LYS A 121 -4.33 5.76 -8.99
C LYS A 121 -3.67 4.95 -7.88
N ASP A 122 -3.41 3.66 -8.06
CA ASP A 122 -2.77 2.81 -7.04
C ASP A 122 -1.39 3.37 -6.63
N VAL A 123 -0.67 3.98 -7.58
CA VAL A 123 0.66 4.56 -7.31
C VAL A 123 0.59 5.96 -6.69
N SER A 124 -0.39 6.79 -7.09
CA SER A 124 -0.42 8.20 -6.72
C SER A 124 -1.35 8.54 -5.57
N LYS A 125 -2.34 7.68 -5.29
CA LYS A 125 -3.43 7.95 -4.35
C LYS A 125 -3.69 6.78 -3.41
N SER A 126 -2.66 6.07 -3.02
CA SER A 126 -2.77 4.92 -2.11
C SER A 126 -3.39 5.27 -0.74
N THR A 127 -3.36 6.54 -0.34
CA THR A 127 -3.95 7.02 0.93
C THR A 127 -5.40 7.48 0.81
N ASP A 128 -5.98 7.53 -0.39
CA ASP A 128 -7.39 7.91 -0.60
C ASP A 128 -8.34 7.01 0.20
N ILE A 129 -7.97 5.75 0.45
CA ILE A 129 -8.76 4.81 1.27
C ILE A 129 -9.04 5.37 2.67
N LEU A 130 -8.13 6.16 3.26
CA LEU A 130 -8.32 6.75 4.59
C LEU A 130 -9.35 7.88 4.61
N ASP A 131 -9.44 8.64 3.54
CA ASP A 131 -10.22 9.89 3.50
C ASP A 131 -11.53 9.76 2.71
N GLN A 132 -11.65 8.72 1.85
CA GLN A 132 -12.76 8.54 0.93
C GLN A 132 -13.67 7.36 1.28
N TYR A 133 -13.37 6.62 2.37
CA TYR A 133 -14.07 5.38 2.72
C TYR A 133 -14.42 5.33 4.20
N ASP A 134 -15.56 4.71 4.49
CA ASP A 134 -15.91 4.22 5.81
C ASP A 134 -15.33 2.82 6.04
N HIS A 135 -14.85 2.54 7.24
CA HIS A 135 -14.14 1.30 7.57
C HIS A 135 -14.86 0.50 8.63
N LYS A 136 -14.97 -0.82 8.40
CA LYS A 136 -15.57 -1.76 9.34
C LYS A 136 -14.64 -2.96 9.53
N LEU A 137 -14.28 -3.25 10.78
CA LEU A 137 -13.62 -4.51 11.13
C LEU A 137 -14.65 -5.65 10.96
N LEU A 138 -14.38 -6.59 10.05
CA LEU A 138 -15.25 -7.75 9.80
C LEU A 138 -14.94 -8.87 10.79
N GLU A 139 -13.66 -9.19 10.94
CA GLU A 139 -13.19 -10.28 11.81
C GLU A 139 -11.71 -10.12 12.14
N ILE A 140 -11.26 -10.87 13.13
CA ILE A 140 -9.85 -11.08 13.47
C ILE A 140 -9.59 -12.57 13.26
N ARG A 141 -8.59 -12.91 12.44
CA ARG A 141 -8.17 -14.28 12.15
C ARG A 141 -6.79 -14.53 12.73
N GLU A 142 -6.58 -15.64 13.36
CA GLU A 142 -5.23 -16.10 13.70
C GLU A 142 -4.60 -16.81 12.49
N LYS A 143 -3.41 -16.39 12.12
CA LYS A 143 -2.60 -16.99 11.05
C LYS A 143 -1.12 -16.87 11.38
N ASP A 144 -0.41 -17.99 11.37
CA ASP A 144 1.04 -18.07 11.59
C ASP A 144 1.48 -17.39 12.92
N ASN A 145 0.70 -17.57 14.00
CA ASN A 145 0.85 -16.96 15.33
C ASN A 145 0.73 -15.43 15.34
N HIS A 146 0.03 -14.87 14.37
CA HIS A 146 -0.31 -13.46 14.29
C HIS A 146 -1.82 -13.25 14.19
N ASP A 147 -2.32 -12.19 14.79
CA ASP A 147 -3.65 -11.70 14.49
C ASP A 147 -3.67 -10.98 13.15
N VAL A 148 -4.64 -11.31 12.32
CA VAL A 148 -4.88 -10.66 11.03
C VAL A 148 -6.25 -9.99 11.08
N TYR A 149 -6.24 -8.67 11.00
CA TYR A 149 -7.45 -7.84 10.97
C TYR A 149 -7.99 -7.79 9.54
N VAL A 150 -9.23 -8.23 9.35
CA VAL A 150 -9.94 -8.16 8.06
C VAL A 150 -10.87 -6.95 8.11
N ILE A 151 -10.59 -5.95 7.29
CA ILE A 151 -11.30 -4.67 7.28
C ILE A 151 -11.95 -4.45 5.93
N GLU A 152 -13.26 -4.20 5.93
CA GLU A 152 -14.02 -3.74 4.78
C GLU A 152 -14.02 -2.21 4.76
N SER A 153 -13.76 -1.65 3.58
CA SER A 153 -13.76 -0.22 3.31
C SER A 153 -14.75 0.07 2.20
N ILE A 154 -15.79 0.84 2.49
CA ILE A 154 -16.86 1.21 1.55
C ILE A 154 -16.71 2.69 1.24
N PRO A 155 -16.65 3.11 -0.04
CA PRO A 155 -16.50 4.51 -0.40
C PRO A 155 -17.71 5.35 -0.01
N HIS A 156 -17.48 6.61 0.33
CA HIS A 156 -18.54 7.61 0.51
C HIS A 156 -19.28 7.83 -0.81
N GLU A 157 -20.53 8.26 -0.77
CA GLU A 157 -21.36 8.49 -1.97
C GLU A 157 -20.74 9.47 -2.98
N ASP A 158 -20.04 10.48 -2.48
CA ASP A 158 -19.36 11.52 -3.30
C ASP A 158 -17.90 11.22 -3.60
N ALA A 159 -17.41 10.06 -3.17
CA ALA A 159 -16.02 9.67 -3.39
C ALA A 159 -15.72 9.45 -4.88
N ALA A 160 -14.69 10.14 -5.37
CA ALA A 160 -14.21 9.99 -6.76
C ALA A 160 -13.38 8.69 -6.93
N VAL A 161 -14.00 7.55 -6.67
CA VAL A 161 -13.37 6.22 -6.72
C VAL A 161 -14.12 5.29 -7.66
N VAL A 162 -13.45 4.25 -8.14
CA VAL A 162 -14.04 3.28 -9.08
C VAL A 162 -14.51 2.00 -8.40
N TRP A 163 -14.01 1.72 -7.19
CA TRP A 163 -14.31 0.49 -6.46
C TRP A 163 -15.62 0.62 -5.69
N GLY A 164 -16.41 -0.45 -5.67
CA GLY A 164 -17.60 -0.56 -4.83
C GLY A 164 -17.24 -0.84 -3.37
N LYS A 165 -16.14 -1.57 -3.15
CA LYS A 165 -15.51 -1.76 -1.83
C LYS A 165 -14.08 -2.23 -1.97
N GLU A 166 -13.33 -2.10 -0.89
CA GLU A 166 -12.03 -2.72 -0.71
C GLU A 166 -12.02 -3.56 0.57
N ILE A 167 -11.33 -4.71 0.57
CA ILE A 167 -11.10 -5.51 1.77
C ILE A 167 -9.60 -5.59 1.99
N VAL A 168 -9.14 -5.18 3.17
CA VAL A 168 -7.73 -5.20 3.54
C VAL A 168 -7.47 -6.18 4.68
N PHE A 169 -6.36 -6.88 4.60
CA PHE A 169 -5.89 -7.86 5.57
C PHE A 169 -4.59 -7.34 6.19
N ILE A 170 -4.65 -6.91 7.42
CA ILE A 170 -3.52 -6.29 8.12
C ILE A 170 -3.10 -7.18 9.28
N ARG A 171 -1.83 -7.54 9.36
CA ARG A 171 -1.24 -8.30 10.45
C ARG A 171 -1.05 -7.41 11.68
N ASP A 172 -0.98 -7.96 12.86
CA ASP A 172 -0.86 -7.27 14.14
C ASP A 172 0.39 -6.37 14.25
N ASP A 173 1.43 -6.64 13.47
CA ASP A 173 2.61 -5.78 13.31
C ASP A 173 2.49 -4.77 12.14
N TYR A 174 1.27 -4.50 11.69
CA TYR A 174 0.90 -3.53 10.65
C TYR A 174 1.36 -3.88 9.23
N ILE A 175 1.73 -5.13 8.95
CA ILE A 175 2.01 -5.56 7.58
C ILE A 175 0.70 -5.76 6.83
N LEU A 176 0.54 -5.06 5.69
CA LEU A 176 -0.55 -5.29 4.75
C LEU A 176 -0.27 -6.60 3.99
N LEU A 177 -1.02 -7.65 4.33
CA LEU A 177 -0.88 -8.97 3.72
C LEU A 177 -1.63 -9.10 2.39
N GLU A 178 -2.82 -8.51 2.31
CA GLU A 178 -3.67 -8.58 1.12
C GLU A 178 -4.57 -7.35 1.04
N GLN A 179 -4.83 -6.87 -0.18
CA GLN A 179 -5.86 -5.87 -0.48
C GLN A 179 -6.65 -6.34 -1.70
N GLN A 180 -7.96 -6.43 -1.55
CA GLN A 180 -8.90 -6.86 -2.57
C GLN A 180 -9.70 -5.66 -3.06
N TYR A 181 -9.89 -5.58 -4.37
CA TYR A 181 -10.64 -4.51 -5.03
C TYR A 181 -11.86 -5.10 -5.70
N TRP A 182 -13.02 -4.66 -5.26
CA TRP A 182 -14.34 -5.14 -5.69
C TRP A 182 -15.05 -4.04 -6.47
N ASP A 183 -15.74 -4.38 -7.55
CA ASP A 183 -16.52 -3.43 -8.31
C ASP A 183 -17.87 -3.09 -7.64
N GLN A 184 -18.68 -2.29 -8.33
CA GLN A 184 -19.99 -1.86 -7.85
C GLN A 184 -21.01 -3.02 -7.84
N ASP A 185 -20.79 -4.06 -8.64
CA ASP A 185 -21.65 -5.25 -8.69
C ASP A 185 -21.24 -6.32 -7.66
N GLY A 186 -20.21 -6.03 -6.83
CA GLY A 186 -19.71 -6.94 -5.82
C GLY A 186 -18.87 -8.08 -6.37
N ILE A 187 -18.23 -7.88 -7.53
CA ILE A 187 -17.32 -8.84 -8.16
C ILE A 187 -15.88 -8.46 -7.79
N LEU A 188 -15.08 -9.43 -7.35
CA LEU A 188 -13.66 -9.24 -7.11
C LEU A 188 -12.93 -9.05 -8.44
N VAL A 189 -12.32 -7.87 -8.64
CA VAL A 189 -11.66 -7.49 -9.90
C VAL A 189 -10.16 -7.78 -9.86
N LYS A 190 -9.48 -7.34 -8.80
CA LYS A 190 -8.04 -7.54 -8.64
C LYS A 190 -7.65 -7.68 -7.18
N THR A 191 -6.48 -8.26 -6.96
CA THR A 191 -5.93 -8.47 -5.62
C THR A 191 -4.45 -8.10 -5.61
N MET A 192 -4.04 -7.39 -4.56
CA MET A 192 -2.63 -7.20 -4.20
C MET A 192 -2.32 -8.09 -3.01
N LYS A 193 -1.24 -8.89 -3.09
CA LYS A 193 -0.81 -9.80 -2.01
C LYS A 193 0.66 -9.65 -1.69
N ALA A 194 1.00 -9.70 -0.40
CA ALA A 194 2.36 -9.90 0.06
C ALA A 194 2.81 -11.35 -0.21
N HIS A 195 3.92 -11.52 -0.90
CA HIS A 195 4.53 -12.81 -1.20
C HIS A 195 5.75 -13.10 -0.35
N GLU A 196 6.50 -12.06 0.01
CA GLU A 196 7.64 -12.18 0.91
C GLU A 196 7.58 -11.10 1.98
N ILE A 197 7.99 -11.49 3.19
CA ILE A 197 8.12 -10.60 4.34
C ILE A 197 9.56 -10.71 4.83
N LYS A 198 10.29 -9.61 4.87
CA LYS A 198 11.70 -9.55 5.26
C LYS A 198 11.98 -8.37 6.17
N LYS A 199 13.09 -8.43 6.88
CA LYS A 199 13.59 -7.29 7.64
C LYS A 199 14.45 -6.42 6.72
N LEU A 200 13.99 -5.22 6.40
CA LEU A 200 14.66 -4.21 5.58
C LEU A 200 14.54 -2.84 6.24
N GLY A 201 15.56 -2.01 6.16
CA GLY A 201 15.55 -0.68 6.77
C GLY A 201 15.26 -0.66 8.27
N GLY A 202 15.57 -1.75 8.99
CA GLY A 202 15.31 -1.90 10.43
C GLY A 202 13.89 -2.34 10.78
N ARG A 203 12.97 -2.48 9.82
CA ARG A 203 11.57 -2.91 10.02
C ARG A 203 11.30 -4.23 9.30
N THR A 204 10.34 -5.03 9.81
CA THR A 204 9.78 -6.16 9.08
C THR A 204 8.75 -5.63 8.09
N VAL A 205 8.92 -5.87 6.79
CA VAL A 205 8.07 -5.31 5.72
C VAL A 205 7.69 -6.38 4.72
N ALA A 206 6.57 -6.20 4.01
CA ALA A 206 6.26 -6.96 2.81
C ALA A 206 7.27 -6.58 1.71
N SER A 207 8.35 -7.35 1.57
CA SER A 207 9.43 -7.05 0.62
C SER A 207 9.05 -7.36 -0.83
N THR A 208 8.08 -8.22 -1.04
CA THR A 208 7.55 -8.57 -2.37
C THR A 208 6.02 -8.54 -2.31
N ILE A 209 5.43 -7.70 -3.17
CA ILE A 209 3.98 -7.63 -3.35
C ILE A 209 3.63 -7.92 -4.81
N ARG A 210 2.51 -8.61 -5.03
CA ARG A 210 2.02 -8.95 -6.37
C ARG A 210 0.59 -8.45 -6.56
N MET A 211 0.37 -7.77 -7.67
CA MET A 211 -0.95 -7.38 -8.16
C MET A 211 -1.36 -8.33 -9.29
N ALA A 212 -2.56 -8.90 -9.19
CA ALA A 212 -3.13 -9.75 -10.22
C ALA A 212 -4.63 -9.47 -10.39
N LYS A 213 -5.13 -9.57 -11.63
CA LYS A 213 -6.54 -9.46 -11.95
C LYS A 213 -7.20 -10.84 -11.96
N GLN A 214 -8.48 -10.91 -11.56
CA GLN A 214 -9.21 -12.17 -11.52
C GLN A 214 -9.51 -12.70 -12.93
N GLU A 215 -9.76 -11.83 -13.89
CA GLU A 215 -10.05 -12.21 -15.29
C GLU A 215 -8.83 -12.79 -16.03
N THR A 216 -7.60 -12.48 -15.58
CA THR A 216 -6.35 -12.94 -16.20
C THR A 216 -5.41 -13.53 -15.14
N PRO A 217 -5.72 -14.68 -14.53
CA PRO A 217 -5.00 -15.21 -13.36
C PRO A 217 -3.54 -15.59 -13.65
N ASN A 218 -3.19 -15.77 -14.93
CA ASN A 218 -1.81 -16.04 -15.38
C ASN A 218 -1.01 -14.76 -15.68
N GLU A 219 -1.60 -13.58 -15.45
CA GLU A 219 -0.97 -12.28 -15.62
C GLU A 219 -0.83 -11.59 -14.27
N TRP A 220 0.33 -11.05 -13.98
CA TRP A 220 0.57 -10.33 -12.74
C TRP A 220 1.72 -9.33 -12.87
N THR A 221 1.75 -8.40 -11.95
CA THR A 221 2.89 -7.50 -11.73
C THR A 221 3.38 -7.64 -10.29
N GLU A 222 4.67 -7.86 -10.15
CA GLU A 222 5.35 -7.97 -8.87
C GLU A 222 6.27 -6.76 -8.64
N MET A 223 6.22 -6.23 -7.42
CA MET A 223 7.13 -5.22 -6.92
C MET A 223 7.98 -5.86 -5.83
N SER A 224 9.29 -5.98 -6.06
CA SER A 224 10.26 -6.52 -5.11
C SER A 224 11.16 -5.42 -4.60
N LEU A 225 11.18 -5.21 -3.29
CA LEU A 225 11.99 -4.23 -2.58
C LEU A 225 13.37 -4.82 -2.26
N GLN A 226 14.43 -4.21 -2.76
CA GLN A 226 15.81 -4.62 -2.50
C GLN A 226 16.42 -3.88 -1.31
N ASP A 227 16.14 -2.56 -1.21
CA ASP A 227 16.62 -1.71 -0.12
C ASP A 227 15.55 -0.67 0.22
N ILE A 228 15.49 -0.29 1.49
CA ILE A 228 14.68 0.83 1.96
C ILE A 228 15.36 1.51 3.14
N GLN A 229 15.33 2.83 3.13
CA GLN A 229 15.79 3.69 4.20
C GLN A 229 14.64 4.58 4.61
N PHE A 230 14.16 4.39 5.83
CA PHE A 230 13.05 5.16 6.39
C PHE A 230 13.54 6.48 7.00
N ASP A 231 12.61 7.42 7.10
CA ASP A 231 12.73 8.69 7.83
C ASP A 231 13.91 9.56 7.33
N GLN A 232 14.17 9.49 6.01
CA GLN A 232 15.22 10.24 5.34
C GLN A 232 14.78 11.69 5.09
N SER A 233 15.69 12.65 5.29
CA SER A 233 15.42 14.04 4.93
C SER A 233 15.62 14.24 3.43
N HIS A 234 14.54 14.58 2.72
CA HIS A 234 14.58 14.89 1.30
C HIS A 234 14.29 16.37 1.06
N PRO A 235 15.13 17.08 0.29
CA PRO A 235 14.89 18.48 -0.05
C PRO A 235 13.69 18.61 -0.98
N ASP A 236 12.91 19.69 -0.87
CA ASP A 236 11.74 19.94 -1.73
C ASP A 236 12.09 20.06 -3.21
N SER A 237 13.33 20.45 -3.52
CA SER A 237 13.85 20.52 -4.90
C SER A 237 13.87 19.15 -5.59
N LEU A 238 13.89 18.05 -4.84
CA LEU A 238 13.79 16.67 -5.36
C LEU A 238 12.43 16.43 -6.03
N PHE A 239 11.36 16.99 -5.47
CA PHE A 239 9.97 16.79 -5.91
C PHE A 239 9.48 17.95 -6.79
N THR A 240 10.21 18.22 -7.86
CA THR A 240 9.89 19.28 -8.82
C THR A 240 9.90 18.76 -10.26
N LEU A 241 9.13 19.40 -11.13
CA LEU A 241 9.12 19.07 -12.56
C LEU A 241 10.50 19.28 -13.21
N SER A 242 11.28 20.25 -12.73
CA SER A 242 12.65 20.44 -13.18
C SER A 242 13.53 19.24 -12.86
N ASN A 243 13.45 18.71 -11.63
CA ASN A 243 14.21 17.53 -11.24
C ASN A 243 13.66 16.26 -11.89
N LEU A 244 12.35 16.18 -12.15
CA LEU A 244 11.76 15.05 -12.89
C LEU A 244 12.38 14.93 -14.29
N ARG A 245 12.62 16.05 -14.99
CA ARG A 245 13.25 16.08 -16.32
C ARG A 245 14.78 15.92 -16.25
N ASN A 246 15.42 16.69 -15.38
CA ASN A 246 16.87 16.81 -15.26
C ASN A 246 17.27 16.44 -13.83
N PRO A 247 17.54 15.16 -13.53
CA PRO A 247 17.92 14.74 -12.18
C PRO A 247 19.18 15.47 -11.74
N ARG A 248 19.11 16.12 -10.58
CA ARG A 248 20.29 16.63 -9.89
C ARG A 248 20.89 15.46 -9.11
N GLN A 249 22.17 15.26 -9.26
CA GLN A 249 22.93 14.28 -8.49
C GLN A 249 23.00 14.68 -7.02
#